data_2b8d4e88a34e332594ba36dbedfaaa42
#
_entry.id   2b8d4e88a34e332594ba36dbedfaaa42
#
_cell.length_a   1.000
_cell.length_b   1.000
_cell.length_c   1.000
_cell.angle_alpha   90.00
_cell.angle_beta   90.00
_cell.angle_gamma   90.00
#
_symmetry.space_group_name_H-M   'P 1'
#
loop_
_entity.id
_entity.type
_entity.pdbx_description
1 polymer ?
#
loop_
_entity_poly.entity_id
_entity_poly.type
_entity_poly.pdbx_seq_one_letter_code
_entity_poly.pdbx_strand_id
1 'polypeptide(L)'
;MKRISLIKSMSLLNRTFMILALGLATLTSLAKDKLVVSKAPAGIELKNDFKIQVRTSGGEWQDIDTYAFKVDRVADAKHNVEITSVTKFEFEGKVEIKVKSIAQDIKSYKIRPNSYGIEAKQEGNTLTFSLDRPRYLSVEINGNIYQNLQIFADNILEKPKVKKKKDLMYFGPGVHDFKGDSIHIASGKTVFIDNGAVIKGWLSTYGSRDVKILGHGIVMPGRHEGIMVRYSKNVYIDGPLTTQLPIGGSDSVTVKNAKVMSWYGWGDGFNIFASNNIYQEHLFARTSDDCSTIYCTRKNYHGGCRNITIKDFVMWADVAHPIMIGLHSETPENEDITNVLYDNIDILEHAENQIDYQGCIGINNGDNILV
;
A
#
# COMPACT_ATOMS: atom_id res chain seq x y z
N MET A 1 -65.32 -8.19 46.41
CA MET A 1 -65.65 -8.26 44.98
C MET A 1 -64.97 -7.14 44.26
N LYS A 2 -64.07 -7.43 43.32
CA LYS A 2 -63.43 -6.72 42.20
C LYS A 2 -61.93 -6.99 42.12
N ARG A 3 -61.62 -8.20 41.67
CA ARG A 3 -60.34 -8.60 41.11
C ARG A 3 -60.65 -9.43 39.89
N ILE A 4 -60.77 -8.82 38.73
CA ILE A 4 -60.67 -9.43 37.37
C ILE A 4 -60.76 -8.25 36.38
N SER A 5 -59.63 -7.68 35.97
CA SER A 5 -59.54 -6.84 34.74
C SER A 5 -58.11 -6.37 34.43
N LEU A 6 -57.06 -7.12 34.76
CA LEU A 6 -55.68 -6.69 34.43
C LEU A 6 -54.85 -7.72 33.62
N ILE A 7 -55.49 -8.79 33.14
CA ILE A 7 -54.72 -9.88 32.45
C ILE A 7 -54.96 -9.92 30.94
N LYS A 8 -55.87 -9.11 30.40
CA LYS A 8 -56.17 -9.10 28.93
C LYS A 8 -55.42 -8.04 28.11
N SER A 9 -54.67 -7.08 28.70
CA SER A 9 -53.98 -6.05 27.94
C SER A 9 -52.51 -6.36 27.67
N MET A 10 -51.90 -7.37 28.33
CA MET A 10 -50.51 -7.72 28.14
C MET A 10 -50.24 -8.69 26.98
N SER A 11 -51.24 -9.35 26.43
CA SER A 11 -51.02 -10.32 25.33
C SER A 11 -51.04 -9.67 23.92
N LEU A 12 -51.57 -8.47 23.76
CA LEU A 12 -51.54 -7.78 22.47
C LEU A 12 -50.26 -6.99 22.23
N LEU A 13 -49.68 -6.42 23.30
CA LEU A 13 -48.41 -5.64 23.18
C LEU A 13 -47.20 -6.51 22.82
N ASN A 14 -47.17 -7.75 23.37
CA ASN A 14 -46.08 -8.68 23.09
C ASN A 14 -46.10 -9.28 21.67
N ARG A 15 -47.27 -9.36 21.03
CA ARG A 15 -47.36 -9.83 19.63
C ARG A 15 -46.96 -8.79 18.61
N THR A 16 -47.17 -7.52 18.91
CA THR A 16 -46.80 -6.40 18.02
C THR A 16 -45.28 -6.13 18.08
N PHE A 17 -44.67 -6.29 19.25
CA PHE A 17 -43.21 -6.20 19.38
C PHE A 17 -42.44 -7.36 18.71
N MET A 18 -43.00 -8.58 18.72
CA MET A 18 -42.37 -9.73 18.08
C MET A 18 -42.48 -9.68 16.54
N ILE A 19 -43.48 -9.05 15.98
CA ILE A 19 -43.61 -8.85 14.51
C ILE A 19 -42.71 -7.70 14.03
N LEU A 20 -42.48 -6.64 14.84
CA LEU A 20 -41.54 -5.59 14.51
C LEU A 20 -40.08 -6.03 14.60
N ALA A 21 -39.73 -6.95 15.53
CA ALA A 21 -38.37 -7.51 15.67
C ALA A 21 -38.01 -8.48 14.53
N LEU A 22 -38.98 -9.18 13.92
CA LEU A 22 -38.72 -10.04 12.76
C LEU A 22 -38.67 -9.25 11.43
N GLY A 23 -39.18 -8.03 11.39
CA GLY A 23 -39.18 -7.18 10.19
C GLY A 23 -37.90 -6.35 10.01
N LEU A 24 -37.03 -6.24 11.03
CA LEU A 24 -35.76 -5.50 10.95
C LEU A 24 -34.53 -6.38 10.61
N ALA A 25 -34.70 -7.69 10.44
CA ALA A 25 -33.59 -8.62 10.27
C ALA A 25 -33.26 -8.99 8.81
N THR A 26 -33.89 -8.34 7.80
CA THR A 26 -33.64 -8.73 6.40
C THR A 26 -33.62 -7.54 5.43
N LEU A 27 -32.76 -6.57 5.70
CA LEU A 27 -32.30 -5.61 4.67
C LEU A 27 -30.79 -5.37 4.83
N THR A 28 -30.02 -6.43 5.03
CA THR A 28 -28.66 -6.40 4.52
C THR A 28 -28.81 -6.56 3.01
N SER A 29 -28.84 -5.44 2.30
CA SER A 29 -28.53 -5.44 0.88
C SER A 29 -27.17 -6.14 0.78
N LEU A 30 -27.17 -7.39 0.31
CA LEU A 30 -25.94 -8.08 -0.08
C LEU A 30 -25.37 -7.21 -1.21
N ALA A 31 -24.46 -6.30 -0.86
CA ALA A 31 -23.70 -5.58 -1.86
C ALA A 31 -23.10 -6.64 -2.78
N LYS A 32 -23.44 -6.57 -4.06
CA LYS A 32 -22.95 -7.55 -5.04
C LYS A 32 -21.44 -7.41 -5.11
N ASP A 33 -20.75 -8.53 -4.97
CA ASP A 33 -19.30 -8.56 -5.14
C ASP A 33 -18.91 -7.93 -6.49
N LYS A 34 -17.88 -7.08 -6.48
CA LYS A 34 -17.38 -6.41 -7.69
C LYS A 34 -15.90 -6.73 -7.88
N LEU A 35 -15.48 -6.83 -9.12
CA LEU A 35 -14.08 -7.04 -9.51
C LEU A 35 -13.75 -6.13 -10.69
N VAL A 36 -12.64 -5.41 -10.59
CA VAL A 36 -12.06 -4.59 -11.66
C VAL A 36 -10.67 -5.07 -11.97
N VAL A 37 -10.46 -5.51 -13.20
CA VAL A 37 -9.18 -5.97 -13.73
C VAL A 37 -8.79 -5.07 -14.88
N SER A 38 -7.56 -4.57 -14.87
CA SER A 38 -6.98 -3.79 -15.98
C SER A 38 -5.85 -4.57 -16.63
N LYS A 39 -5.79 -4.53 -17.95
CA LYS A 39 -4.66 -5.07 -18.71
C LYS A 39 -3.44 -4.18 -18.56
N ALA A 40 -2.27 -4.80 -18.55
CA ALA A 40 -1.02 -4.07 -18.63
C ALA A 40 -0.93 -3.31 -19.96
N PRO A 41 -0.50 -2.04 -19.95
CA PRO A 41 -0.33 -1.30 -21.18
C PRO A 41 0.75 -1.91 -22.09
N ALA A 42 0.58 -1.77 -23.40
CA ALA A 42 1.59 -2.19 -24.37
C ALA A 42 2.94 -1.52 -24.09
N GLY A 43 4.03 -2.29 -24.18
CA GLY A 43 5.39 -1.80 -23.91
C GLY A 43 5.81 -1.80 -22.43
N ILE A 44 4.97 -2.35 -21.53
CA ILE A 44 5.36 -2.67 -20.16
C ILE A 44 5.81 -4.11 -20.09
N GLU A 45 6.93 -4.35 -19.41
CA GLU A 45 7.51 -5.68 -19.23
C GLU A 45 6.65 -6.54 -18.31
N LEU A 46 6.33 -7.76 -18.76
CA LEU A 46 5.59 -8.77 -18.01
C LEU A 46 6.51 -9.92 -17.62
N LYS A 47 6.19 -10.58 -16.51
CA LYS A 47 6.90 -11.77 -16.04
C LYS A 47 5.92 -12.95 -15.95
N ASN A 48 6.21 -14.00 -16.68
CA ASN A 48 5.31 -15.14 -16.88
C ASN A 48 5.61 -16.34 -15.96
N ASP A 49 6.23 -16.13 -14.81
CA ASP A 49 6.50 -17.18 -13.83
C ASP A 49 5.21 -17.72 -13.19
N PHE A 50 4.15 -16.91 -13.22
CA PHE A 50 2.84 -17.23 -12.67
C PHE A 50 1.73 -16.88 -13.67
N LYS A 51 0.66 -17.69 -13.67
CA LYS A 51 -0.62 -17.34 -14.27
C LYS A 51 -1.64 -17.09 -13.17
N ILE A 52 -2.22 -15.89 -13.18
CA ILE A 52 -3.15 -15.44 -12.14
C ILE A 52 -4.55 -15.32 -12.72
N GLN A 53 -5.52 -15.82 -11.96
CA GLN A 53 -6.94 -15.64 -12.25
C GLN A 53 -7.66 -15.18 -10.99
N VAL A 54 -8.63 -14.29 -11.15
CA VAL A 54 -9.49 -13.83 -10.03
C VAL A 54 -10.94 -13.86 -10.49
N ARG A 55 -11.85 -14.12 -9.56
CA ARG A 55 -13.29 -13.99 -9.75
C ARG A 55 -14.00 -13.49 -8.52
N THR A 56 -15.16 -12.91 -8.67
CA THR A 56 -16.14 -12.75 -7.59
C THR A 56 -16.74 -14.10 -7.23
N SER A 57 -17.37 -14.22 -6.05
CA SER A 57 -18.00 -15.47 -5.63
C SER A 57 -19.01 -15.95 -6.68
N GLY A 58 -18.80 -17.17 -7.22
CA GLY A 58 -19.63 -17.75 -8.27
C GLY A 58 -19.54 -17.07 -9.65
N GLY A 59 -18.66 -16.10 -9.85
CA GLY A 59 -18.42 -15.44 -11.14
C GLY A 59 -17.45 -16.19 -12.03
N GLU A 60 -17.25 -15.67 -13.24
CA GLU A 60 -16.28 -16.22 -14.21
C GLU A 60 -14.85 -15.81 -13.85
N TRP A 61 -13.90 -16.73 -14.10
CA TRP A 61 -12.47 -16.47 -13.90
C TRP A 61 -11.94 -15.48 -14.95
N GLN A 62 -11.29 -14.42 -14.46
CA GLN A 62 -10.63 -13.41 -15.30
C GLN A 62 -9.11 -13.53 -15.15
N ASP A 63 -8.39 -13.62 -16.27
CA ASP A 63 -6.92 -13.62 -16.31
C ASP A 63 -6.39 -12.21 -16.00
N ILE A 64 -5.39 -12.15 -15.14
CA ILE A 64 -4.71 -10.89 -14.75
C ILE A 64 -3.24 -10.97 -15.16
N ASP A 65 -2.73 -9.87 -15.70
CA ASP A 65 -1.33 -9.77 -16.08
C ASP A 65 -0.40 -9.67 -14.86
N THR A 66 0.81 -10.20 -15.01
CA THR A 66 1.88 -10.10 -14.02
C THR A 66 3.00 -9.21 -14.54
N TYR A 67 3.22 -8.10 -13.88
CA TYR A 67 4.26 -7.13 -14.20
C TYR A 67 5.63 -7.64 -13.69
N ALA A 68 6.70 -7.33 -14.43
CA ALA A 68 8.07 -7.53 -14.00
C ALA A 68 8.54 -6.34 -13.15
N PHE A 69 8.82 -6.56 -11.87
CA PHE A 69 9.37 -5.54 -10.99
C PHE A 69 10.77 -5.93 -10.53
N LYS A 70 11.66 -4.95 -10.52
CA LYS A 70 13.01 -5.11 -9.99
C LYS A 70 12.98 -5.04 -8.48
N VAL A 71 13.76 -5.91 -7.84
CA VAL A 71 14.04 -5.92 -6.40
C VAL A 71 15.53 -6.09 -6.19
N ASP A 72 16.04 -5.77 -5.01
CA ASP A 72 17.44 -5.90 -4.71
C ASP A 72 17.74 -7.23 -3.99
N ARG A 73 18.91 -7.76 -4.22
CA ARG A 73 19.48 -8.87 -3.47
C ARG A 73 20.93 -8.57 -3.16
N VAL A 74 21.26 -8.42 -1.89
CA VAL A 74 22.66 -8.32 -1.51
C VAL A 74 23.26 -9.72 -1.36
N ALA A 75 24.28 -10.00 -2.13
CA ALA A 75 25.08 -11.21 -2.03
C ALA A 75 26.55 -10.83 -2.25
N ASP A 76 27.46 -11.38 -1.43
CA ASP A 76 28.90 -11.10 -1.47
C ASP A 76 29.21 -9.58 -1.40
N ALA A 77 28.51 -8.85 -0.54
CA ALA A 77 28.58 -7.40 -0.38
C ALA A 77 28.28 -6.59 -1.67
N LYS A 78 27.55 -7.19 -2.61
CA LYS A 78 27.14 -6.54 -3.87
C LYS A 78 25.63 -6.53 -4.00
N HIS A 79 25.12 -5.43 -4.54
CA HIS A 79 23.73 -5.30 -4.95
C HIS A 79 23.51 -6.01 -6.29
N ASN A 80 22.58 -6.94 -6.32
CA ASN A 80 22.19 -7.67 -7.51
C ASN A 80 20.71 -7.45 -7.76
N VAL A 81 20.35 -7.17 -8.99
CA VAL A 81 18.96 -6.99 -9.37
C VAL A 81 18.33 -8.34 -9.64
N GLU A 82 17.25 -8.63 -8.93
CA GLU A 82 16.33 -9.74 -9.20
C GLU A 82 15.02 -9.23 -9.76
N ILE A 83 14.25 -10.09 -10.40
CA ILE A 83 12.95 -9.74 -10.94
C ILE A 83 11.88 -10.52 -10.23
N THR A 84 10.98 -9.82 -9.54
CA THR A 84 9.79 -10.39 -8.92
C THR A 84 8.55 -10.18 -9.81
N SER A 85 7.53 -11.01 -9.63
CA SER A 85 6.24 -10.85 -10.28
C SER A 85 5.30 -9.99 -9.44
N VAL A 86 4.58 -9.07 -10.07
CA VAL A 86 3.57 -8.23 -9.40
C VAL A 86 2.25 -8.33 -10.15
N THR A 87 1.17 -8.59 -9.44
CA THR A 87 -0.18 -8.50 -9.99
C THR A 87 -1.05 -7.58 -9.13
N LYS A 88 -2.03 -6.92 -9.74
CA LYS A 88 -2.92 -6.00 -9.05
C LYS A 88 -4.32 -6.01 -9.63
N PHE A 89 -5.31 -5.84 -8.78
CA PHE A 89 -6.72 -5.72 -9.12
C PHE A 89 -7.49 -5.00 -8.01
N GLU A 90 -8.69 -4.54 -8.33
CA GLU A 90 -9.57 -3.87 -7.37
C GLU A 90 -10.84 -4.69 -7.17
N PHE A 91 -11.37 -4.70 -5.95
CA PHE A 91 -12.61 -5.42 -5.66
C PHE A 91 -13.39 -4.82 -4.48
N GLU A 92 -14.66 -5.17 -4.42
CA GLU A 92 -15.54 -5.02 -3.26
C GLU A 92 -16.21 -6.36 -2.96
N GLY A 93 -16.42 -6.67 -1.68
CA GLY A 93 -17.00 -7.94 -1.25
C GLY A 93 -15.98 -9.07 -1.20
N LYS A 94 -16.26 -10.22 -1.80
CA LYS A 94 -15.40 -11.41 -1.76
C LYS A 94 -14.89 -11.81 -3.14
N VAL A 95 -13.60 -12.19 -3.20
CA VAL A 95 -12.98 -12.72 -4.41
C VAL A 95 -12.26 -14.03 -4.13
N GLU A 96 -12.18 -14.87 -5.16
CA GLU A 96 -11.34 -16.06 -5.20
C GLU A 96 -10.19 -15.83 -6.17
N ILE A 97 -8.99 -16.29 -5.77
CA ILE A 97 -7.74 -16.11 -6.51
C ILE A 97 -7.15 -17.46 -6.82
N LYS A 98 -6.75 -17.68 -8.06
CA LYS A 98 -5.90 -18.80 -8.49
C LYS A 98 -4.52 -18.29 -8.86
N VAL A 99 -3.50 -18.91 -8.27
CA VAL A 99 -2.09 -18.70 -8.58
C VAL A 99 -1.54 -20.01 -9.12
N LYS A 100 -1.32 -20.08 -10.43
CA LYS A 100 -0.64 -21.21 -11.06
C LYS A 100 0.84 -20.89 -11.25
N SER A 101 1.72 -21.68 -10.64
CA SER A 101 3.17 -21.60 -10.87
C SER A 101 3.47 -22.19 -12.26
N ILE A 102 4.16 -21.43 -13.09
CA ILE A 102 4.59 -21.83 -14.44
C ILE A 102 6.08 -22.16 -14.46
N ALA A 103 6.89 -21.37 -13.72
CA ALA A 103 8.34 -21.52 -13.73
C ALA A 103 8.86 -22.76 -12.99
N GLN A 104 8.08 -23.29 -12.04
CA GLN A 104 8.51 -24.42 -11.21
C GLN A 104 7.33 -25.18 -10.60
N ASP A 105 7.54 -26.44 -10.26
CA ASP A 105 6.58 -27.24 -9.50
C ASP A 105 6.51 -26.80 -8.05
N ILE A 106 5.30 -26.78 -7.48
CA ILE A 106 5.06 -26.40 -6.11
C ILE A 106 5.33 -27.61 -5.18
N LYS A 107 6.46 -27.59 -4.49
CA LYS A 107 6.80 -28.55 -3.42
C LYS A 107 6.40 -28.00 -2.05
N SER A 108 6.48 -26.69 -1.89
CA SER A 108 6.02 -25.94 -0.71
C SER A 108 5.62 -24.54 -1.11
N TYR A 109 4.79 -23.89 -0.30
CA TYR A 109 4.42 -22.48 -0.51
C TYR A 109 4.25 -21.76 0.80
N LYS A 110 4.35 -20.42 0.76
CA LYS A 110 3.93 -19.50 1.82
C LYS A 110 3.11 -18.37 1.22
N ILE A 111 2.07 -17.95 1.92
CA ILE A 111 1.33 -16.71 1.64
C ILE A 111 1.51 -15.83 2.86
N ARG A 112 2.19 -14.70 2.68
CA ARG A 112 2.48 -13.75 3.77
C ARG A 112 1.82 -12.40 3.54
N PRO A 113 1.48 -11.64 4.59
CA PRO A 113 1.76 -11.85 6.02
C PRO A 113 1.06 -13.07 6.63
N ASN A 114 1.75 -13.76 7.54
CA ASN A 114 1.16 -14.89 8.28
C ASN A 114 0.00 -14.44 9.18
N SER A 115 0.01 -13.20 9.64
CA SER A 115 -1.04 -12.54 10.44
C SER A 115 -2.41 -12.56 9.76
N TYR A 116 -2.45 -12.67 8.43
CA TYR A 116 -3.70 -12.73 7.67
C TYR A 116 -4.39 -14.09 7.72
N GLY A 117 -3.67 -15.15 8.13
CA GLY A 117 -4.23 -16.50 8.25
C GLY A 117 -4.76 -17.08 6.93
N ILE A 118 -4.17 -16.69 5.79
CA ILE A 118 -4.64 -17.14 4.48
C ILE A 118 -4.10 -18.53 4.18
N GLU A 119 -5.00 -19.48 4.06
CA GLU A 119 -4.71 -20.84 3.62
C GLU A 119 -5.16 -21.04 2.18
N ALA A 120 -4.32 -21.71 1.37
CA ALA A 120 -4.66 -22.04 0.00
C ALA A 120 -4.91 -23.55 -0.15
N LYS A 121 -5.89 -23.90 -0.98
CA LYS A 121 -6.03 -25.26 -1.50
C LYS A 121 -5.02 -25.43 -2.63
N GLN A 122 -4.11 -26.38 -2.49
CA GLN A 122 -3.16 -26.74 -3.56
C GLN A 122 -3.71 -27.90 -4.39
N GLU A 123 -3.72 -27.73 -5.72
CA GLU A 123 -4.00 -28.77 -6.70
C GLU A 123 -2.92 -28.75 -7.79
N GLY A 124 -1.98 -29.69 -7.73
CA GLY A 124 -0.78 -29.67 -8.56
C GLY A 124 0.01 -28.36 -8.40
N ASN A 125 0.23 -27.66 -9.49
CA ASN A 125 0.92 -26.37 -9.50
C ASN A 125 -0.01 -25.15 -9.35
N THR A 126 -1.19 -25.34 -8.77
CA THR A 126 -2.18 -24.27 -8.58
C THR A 126 -2.55 -24.13 -7.10
N LEU A 127 -2.46 -22.92 -6.60
CA LEU A 127 -2.97 -22.50 -5.30
C LEU A 127 -4.28 -21.74 -5.50
N THR A 128 -5.31 -22.04 -4.68
CA THR A 128 -6.59 -21.33 -4.68
C THR A 128 -6.93 -20.85 -3.29
N PHE A 129 -7.21 -19.58 -3.12
CA PHE A 129 -7.60 -18.97 -1.85
C PHE A 129 -8.56 -17.80 -2.07
N SER A 130 -9.10 -17.23 -0.98
CA SER A 130 -10.08 -16.14 -1.06
C SER A 130 -9.63 -14.92 -0.26
N LEU A 131 -10.11 -13.75 -0.67
CA LEU A 131 -10.02 -12.51 0.09
C LEU A 131 -11.42 -11.92 0.27
N ASP A 132 -11.67 -11.33 1.45
CA ASP A 132 -12.91 -10.64 1.83
C ASP A 132 -12.71 -9.13 2.06
N ARG A 133 -11.48 -8.66 1.91
CA ARG A 133 -11.06 -7.27 2.04
C ARG A 133 -9.73 -7.02 1.34
N PRO A 134 -9.38 -5.75 1.03
CA PRO A 134 -8.08 -5.39 0.45
C PRO A 134 -6.91 -5.95 1.27
N ARG A 135 -5.91 -6.50 0.57
CA ARG A 135 -4.72 -7.12 1.15
C ARG A 135 -3.53 -7.01 0.21
N TYR A 136 -2.34 -6.86 0.79
CA TYR A 136 -1.07 -6.92 0.09
C TYR A 136 -0.34 -8.18 0.51
N LEU A 137 -0.06 -9.06 -0.47
CA LEU A 137 0.42 -10.41 -0.21
C LEU A 137 1.71 -10.71 -0.94
N SER A 138 2.55 -11.54 -0.32
CA SER A 138 3.63 -12.25 -0.99
C SER A 138 3.26 -13.73 -1.09
N VAL A 139 3.35 -14.31 -2.29
CA VAL A 139 3.23 -15.74 -2.53
C VAL A 139 4.59 -16.30 -2.92
N GLU A 140 5.15 -17.16 -2.10
CA GLU A 140 6.48 -17.72 -2.23
C GLU A 140 6.40 -19.20 -2.52
N ILE A 141 7.08 -19.65 -3.56
CA ILE A 141 7.14 -21.04 -3.96
C ILE A 141 8.53 -21.60 -3.64
N ASN A 142 8.56 -22.74 -2.93
CA ASN A 142 9.78 -23.46 -2.57
C ASN A 142 10.83 -22.61 -1.81
N GLY A 143 10.35 -21.62 -1.03
CA GLY A 143 11.23 -20.73 -0.26
C GLY A 143 11.94 -19.66 -1.08
N ASN A 144 11.60 -19.48 -2.35
CA ASN A 144 12.18 -18.40 -3.16
C ASN A 144 11.51 -17.06 -2.81
N ILE A 145 12.29 -16.18 -2.20
CA ILE A 145 11.85 -14.86 -1.71
C ILE A 145 12.12 -13.73 -2.71
N TYR A 146 12.85 -13.97 -3.79
CA TYR A 146 13.17 -12.96 -4.80
C TYR A 146 12.33 -13.10 -6.06
N GLN A 147 12.18 -14.32 -6.57
CA GLN A 147 11.33 -14.59 -7.74
C GLN A 147 9.93 -15.05 -7.29
N ASN A 148 9.36 -14.34 -6.34
CA ASN A 148 8.05 -14.57 -5.79
C ASN A 148 6.97 -13.76 -6.50
N LEU A 149 5.73 -13.84 -6.02
CA LEU A 149 4.61 -13.07 -6.54
C LEU A 149 4.10 -12.10 -5.46
N GLN A 150 4.07 -10.81 -5.77
CA GLN A 150 3.36 -9.81 -4.99
C GLN A 150 1.94 -9.63 -5.55
N ILE A 151 0.94 -9.69 -4.68
CA ILE A 151 -0.47 -9.47 -5.03
C ILE A 151 -0.96 -8.21 -4.32
N PHE A 152 -1.33 -7.20 -5.08
CA PHE A 152 -1.96 -5.98 -4.58
C PHE A 152 -3.45 -6.03 -4.90
N ALA A 153 -4.23 -6.46 -3.93
CA ALA A 153 -5.69 -6.53 -4.00
C ALA A 153 -6.25 -5.28 -3.30
N ASP A 154 -6.66 -4.32 -4.08
CA ASP A 154 -7.07 -2.98 -3.63
C ASP A 154 -8.60 -2.85 -3.55
N ASN A 155 -9.08 -1.82 -2.85
CA ASN A 155 -10.47 -1.36 -2.95
C ASN A 155 -10.71 -0.67 -4.29
N ILE A 156 -11.95 -0.63 -4.75
CA ILE A 156 -12.31 0.11 -5.97
C ILE A 156 -12.25 1.61 -5.69
N LEU A 157 -11.43 2.32 -6.46
CA LEU A 157 -11.37 3.78 -6.45
C LEU A 157 -12.00 4.36 -7.72
N GLU A 158 -13.10 5.09 -7.55
CA GLU A 158 -13.74 5.78 -8.66
C GLU A 158 -13.04 7.11 -8.98
N LYS A 159 -12.99 7.43 -10.28
CA LYS A 159 -12.49 8.75 -10.71
C LYS A 159 -13.33 9.87 -10.09
N PRO A 160 -12.69 10.80 -9.35
CA PRO A 160 -13.41 11.80 -8.60
C PRO A 160 -14.11 12.82 -9.52
N LYS A 161 -15.30 13.27 -9.09
CA LYS A 161 -15.96 14.43 -9.67
C LYS A 161 -15.30 15.70 -9.13
N VAL A 162 -14.83 16.54 -10.00
CA VAL A 162 -14.24 17.86 -9.65
C VAL A 162 -15.15 19.01 -10.09
N LYS A 163 -15.15 20.13 -9.35
CA LYS A 163 -15.97 21.29 -9.69
C LYS A 163 -15.62 21.92 -11.04
N LYS A 164 -14.33 21.98 -11.34
CA LYS A 164 -13.82 22.51 -12.61
C LYS A 164 -12.97 21.43 -13.28
N LYS A 165 -13.28 21.09 -14.53
CA LYS A 165 -12.56 20.05 -15.29
C LYS A 165 -11.05 20.26 -15.34
N LYS A 166 -10.58 21.52 -15.36
CA LYS A 166 -9.16 21.88 -15.34
C LYS A 166 -8.44 21.54 -14.02
N ASP A 167 -9.16 21.24 -12.94
CA ASP A 167 -8.58 20.89 -11.66
C ASP A 167 -8.31 19.37 -11.53
N LEU A 168 -8.73 18.57 -12.51
CA LEU A 168 -8.41 17.15 -12.62
C LEU A 168 -7.31 16.92 -13.66
N MET A 169 -6.20 16.34 -13.22
CA MET A 169 -5.19 15.72 -14.07
C MET A 169 -5.49 14.23 -14.14
N TYR A 170 -5.97 13.75 -15.28
CA TYR A 170 -6.38 12.36 -15.47
C TYR A 170 -5.40 11.62 -16.35
N PHE A 171 -4.81 10.56 -15.82
CA PHE A 171 -4.00 9.59 -16.53
C PHE A 171 -4.83 8.32 -16.73
N GLY A 172 -5.42 8.16 -17.92
CA GLY A 172 -6.21 6.98 -18.30
C GLY A 172 -5.32 5.77 -18.59
N PRO A 173 -5.92 4.59 -18.86
CA PRO A 173 -5.16 3.39 -19.18
C PRO A 173 -4.17 3.62 -20.33
N GLY A 174 -2.95 3.12 -20.18
CA GLY A 174 -1.86 3.32 -21.14
C GLY A 174 -0.56 3.78 -20.51
N VAL A 175 0.47 3.94 -21.32
CA VAL A 175 1.77 4.49 -20.91
C VAL A 175 1.79 5.99 -21.14
N HIS A 176 2.07 6.75 -20.10
CA HIS A 176 2.28 8.19 -20.12
C HIS A 176 3.78 8.47 -19.89
N ASP A 177 4.52 8.67 -20.98
CA ASP A 177 5.98 8.80 -20.93
C ASP A 177 6.41 10.27 -20.92
N PHE A 178 6.93 10.72 -19.78
CA PHE A 178 7.46 12.06 -19.55
C PHE A 178 8.99 12.12 -19.66
N LYS A 179 9.62 11.10 -20.26
CA LYS A 179 11.08 10.99 -20.44
C LYS A 179 11.89 11.08 -19.14
N GLY A 180 11.28 10.65 -18.03
CA GLY A 180 11.88 10.75 -16.71
C GLY A 180 11.79 12.13 -16.06
N ASP A 181 11.07 13.08 -16.66
CA ASP A 181 10.87 14.42 -16.10
C ASP A 181 9.84 14.44 -14.97
N SER A 182 9.89 15.50 -14.18
CA SER A 182 8.92 15.76 -13.13
C SER A 182 7.63 16.38 -13.67
N ILE A 183 6.51 15.95 -13.08
CA ILE A 183 5.20 16.55 -13.30
C ILE A 183 4.84 17.30 -12.03
N HIS A 184 4.88 18.64 -12.10
CA HIS A 184 4.50 19.47 -10.97
C HIS A 184 2.97 19.51 -10.82
N ILE A 185 2.49 19.22 -9.60
CA ILE A 185 1.07 19.26 -9.24
C ILE A 185 0.81 20.53 -8.45
N ALA A 186 0.22 21.52 -9.09
CA ALA A 186 -0.09 22.80 -8.48
C ALA A 186 -1.19 22.70 -7.41
N SER A 187 -1.26 23.70 -6.52
CA SER A 187 -2.25 23.78 -5.45
C SER A 187 -3.69 23.65 -5.96
N GLY A 188 -4.52 22.94 -5.19
CA GLY A 188 -5.94 22.69 -5.48
C GLY A 188 -6.20 21.65 -6.58
N LYS A 189 -5.17 21.00 -7.10
CA LYS A 189 -5.32 19.96 -8.13
C LYS A 189 -5.60 18.59 -7.55
N THR A 190 -6.38 17.82 -8.32
CA THR A 190 -6.55 16.38 -8.12
C THR A 190 -5.92 15.63 -9.28
N VAL A 191 -5.04 14.71 -8.99
CA VAL A 191 -4.52 13.73 -9.95
C VAL A 191 -5.30 12.44 -9.78
N PHE A 192 -5.71 11.81 -10.87
CA PHE A 192 -6.25 10.45 -10.85
C PHE A 192 -5.49 9.58 -11.84
N ILE A 193 -4.84 8.54 -11.32
CA ILE A 193 -4.04 7.58 -12.08
C ILE A 193 -4.84 6.28 -12.17
N ASP A 194 -5.44 6.05 -13.33
CA ASP A 194 -6.28 4.88 -13.57
C ASP A 194 -5.53 3.57 -13.31
N ASN A 195 -6.25 2.52 -12.92
CA ASN A 195 -5.66 1.22 -12.61
C ASN A 195 -4.81 0.65 -13.76
N GLY A 196 -5.17 0.89 -15.03
CA GLY A 196 -4.40 0.51 -16.22
C GLY A 196 -3.36 1.53 -16.68
N ALA A 197 -3.09 2.60 -15.90
CA ALA A 197 -2.14 3.63 -16.27
C ALA A 197 -0.74 3.36 -15.72
N VAL A 198 0.29 3.66 -16.52
CA VAL A 198 1.70 3.67 -16.12
C VAL A 198 2.32 5.01 -16.50
N ILE A 199 2.81 5.74 -15.51
CA ILE A 199 3.53 7.02 -15.69
C ILE A 199 5.02 6.73 -15.65
N LYS A 200 5.74 6.99 -16.76
CA LYS A 200 7.20 7.01 -16.83
C LYS A 200 7.69 8.44 -16.60
N GLY A 201 7.87 8.78 -15.35
CA GLY A 201 8.17 10.10 -14.82
C GLY A 201 7.83 10.14 -13.34
N TRP A 202 7.94 11.29 -12.70
CA TRP A 202 7.70 11.44 -11.28
C TRP A 202 6.80 12.63 -10.95
N LEU A 203 5.97 12.47 -9.91
CA LEU A 203 5.02 13.48 -9.49
C LEU A 203 5.63 14.31 -8.34
N SER A 204 5.47 15.62 -8.39
CA SER A 204 5.98 16.53 -7.36
C SER A 204 4.90 17.53 -6.92
N THR A 205 4.70 17.64 -5.61
CA THR A 205 3.82 18.66 -5.01
C THR A 205 4.61 19.84 -4.40
N TYR A 206 5.82 20.09 -4.91
CA TYR A 206 6.71 21.10 -4.34
C TYR A 206 6.02 22.46 -4.11
N GLY A 207 5.96 22.91 -2.84
CA GLY A 207 5.35 24.18 -2.46
C GLY A 207 3.83 24.25 -2.59
N SER A 208 3.16 23.13 -2.86
CA SER A 208 1.72 23.09 -3.12
C SER A 208 0.88 22.81 -1.89
N ARG A 209 -0.41 23.16 -1.95
CA ARG A 209 -1.39 22.88 -0.91
C ARG A 209 -2.71 22.37 -1.50
N ASP A 210 -3.48 21.65 -0.68
CA ASP A 210 -4.79 21.13 -1.07
C ASP A 210 -4.73 20.23 -2.32
N VAL A 211 -3.77 19.31 -2.36
CA VAL A 211 -3.52 18.39 -3.47
C VAL A 211 -4.07 17.00 -3.15
N LYS A 212 -4.65 16.35 -4.17
CA LYS A 212 -5.03 14.93 -4.09
C LYS A 212 -4.35 14.14 -5.21
N ILE A 213 -3.77 12.98 -4.87
CA ILE A 213 -3.22 12.00 -5.83
C ILE A 213 -3.93 10.68 -5.56
N LEU A 214 -4.77 10.23 -6.49
CA LEU A 214 -5.68 9.11 -6.30
C LEU A 214 -5.53 8.08 -7.42
N GLY A 215 -5.92 6.84 -7.13
CA GLY A 215 -6.00 5.75 -8.11
C GLY A 215 -4.86 4.76 -8.01
N HIS A 216 -5.09 3.55 -8.52
CA HIS A 216 -4.19 2.41 -8.39
C HIS A 216 -3.26 2.22 -9.60
N GLY A 217 -2.96 3.30 -10.33
CA GLY A 217 -1.96 3.28 -11.39
C GLY A 217 -0.53 3.19 -10.87
N ILE A 218 0.41 3.06 -11.79
CA ILE A 218 1.83 2.87 -11.49
C ILE A 218 2.61 4.13 -11.87
N VAL A 219 3.49 4.60 -10.96
CA VAL A 219 4.43 5.69 -11.21
C VAL A 219 5.85 5.14 -11.15
N MET A 220 6.52 5.01 -12.31
CA MET A 220 7.83 4.36 -12.46
C MET A 220 8.84 5.31 -13.11
N PRO A 221 9.51 6.17 -12.34
CA PRO A 221 10.50 7.11 -12.90
C PRO A 221 11.88 6.47 -13.18
N GLY A 222 12.03 5.18 -12.96
CA GLY A 222 13.32 4.51 -12.97
C GLY A 222 13.98 4.53 -11.59
N ARG A 223 15.15 5.16 -11.47
CA ARG A 223 15.94 5.23 -10.21
C ARG A 223 15.65 6.45 -9.34
N HIS A 224 14.49 7.05 -9.49
CA HIS A 224 14.12 8.26 -8.74
C HIS A 224 12.91 7.98 -7.85
N GLU A 225 12.67 8.89 -6.92
CA GLU A 225 11.44 8.92 -6.16
C GLU A 225 10.27 9.12 -7.12
N GLY A 226 9.24 8.31 -6.99
CA GLY A 226 8.11 8.37 -7.92
C GLY A 226 7.08 9.43 -7.56
N ILE A 227 6.83 9.63 -6.27
CA ILE A 227 5.91 10.67 -5.78
C ILE A 227 6.60 11.43 -4.65
N MET A 228 6.82 12.73 -4.84
CA MET A 228 7.55 13.59 -3.90
C MET A 228 6.64 14.65 -3.32
N VAL A 229 6.42 14.59 -2.00
CA VAL A 229 5.68 15.62 -1.25
C VAL A 229 6.70 16.52 -0.56
N ARG A 230 6.91 17.74 -1.07
CA ARG A 230 7.96 18.64 -0.58
C ARG A 230 7.41 20.03 -0.28
N TYR A 231 7.66 20.53 0.93
CA TYR A 231 7.24 21.86 1.39
C TYR A 231 5.74 22.11 1.14
N SER A 232 4.95 21.07 1.32
CA SER A 232 3.54 21.04 0.93
C SER A 232 2.64 20.97 2.15
N LYS A 233 1.37 21.38 1.98
CA LYS A 233 0.39 21.33 3.06
C LYS A 233 -0.94 20.77 2.59
N ASN A 234 -1.60 19.94 3.43
CA ASN A 234 -2.88 19.32 3.13
C ASN A 234 -2.83 18.52 1.82
N VAL A 235 -2.01 17.46 1.81
CA VAL A 235 -1.86 16.53 0.68
C VAL A 235 -2.50 15.20 1.05
N TYR A 236 -3.32 14.66 0.15
CA TYR A 236 -3.97 13.37 0.30
C TYR A 236 -3.59 12.45 -0.86
N ILE A 237 -3.00 11.30 -0.56
CA ILE A 237 -2.56 10.29 -1.53
C ILE A 237 -3.27 8.99 -1.23
N ASP A 238 -3.86 8.35 -2.25
CA ASP A 238 -4.60 7.10 -2.09
C ASP A 238 -4.44 6.19 -3.31
N GLY A 239 -3.79 5.05 -3.11
CA GLY A 239 -3.77 3.93 -4.04
C GLY A 239 -2.53 3.70 -4.90
N PRO A 240 -1.64 4.64 -5.20
CA PRO A 240 -0.62 4.44 -6.23
C PRO A 240 0.42 3.38 -5.85
N LEU A 241 0.96 2.69 -6.88
CA LEU A 241 2.18 1.91 -6.79
C LEU A 241 3.34 2.72 -7.35
N THR A 242 4.41 2.90 -6.59
CA THR A 242 5.54 3.76 -6.98
C THR A 242 6.89 3.22 -6.51
N THR A 243 7.98 3.91 -6.83
CA THR A 243 9.34 3.51 -6.42
C THR A 243 9.71 3.99 -5.02
N GLN A 244 9.43 5.25 -4.70
CA GLN A 244 9.60 5.87 -3.38
C GLN A 244 8.55 6.95 -3.20
N LEU A 245 8.20 7.23 -1.93
CA LEU A 245 7.24 8.27 -1.58
C LEU A 245 7.75 9.09 -0.38
N PRO A 246 8.74 9.98 -0.58
CA PRO A 246 9.23 10.86 0.49
C PRO A 246 8.30 12.05 0.75
N ILE A 247 8.19 12.40 2.03
CA ILE A 247 7.51 13.59 2.55
C ILE A 247 8.54 14.45 3.28
N GLY A 248 8.83 15.64 2.76
CA GLY A 248 9.86 16.50 3.32
C GLY A 248 9.40 17.95 3.53
N GLY A 249 9.67 18.51 4.72
CA GLY A 249 9.32 19.88 5.07
C GLY A 249 7.82 20.19 4.97
N SER A 250 6.97 19.20 5.20
CA SER A 250 5.55 19.23 4.87
C SER A 250 4.66 19.10 6.12
N ASP A 251 3.40 19.49 5.99
CA ASP A 251 2.43 19.46 7.09
C ASP A 251 1.07 18.93 6.62
N SER A 252 0.40 18.14 7.47
CA SER A 252 -0.93 17.61 7.18
C SER A 252 -0.98 16.77 5.91
N VAL A 253 -0.19 15.69 5.88
CA VAL A 253 -0.15 14.74 4.75
C VAL A 253 -0.77 13.42 5.15
N THR A 254 -1.69 12.93 4.33
CA THR A 254 -2.32 11.61 4.48
C THR A 254 -1.95 10.73 3.29
N VAL A 255 -1.45 9.51 3.55
CA VAL A 255 -1.14 8.50 2.54
C VAL A 255 -1.89 7.22 2.88
N LYS A 256 -2.71 6.73 1.94
CA LYS A 256 -3.46 5.47 2.11
C LYS A 256 -3.27 4.55 0.93
N ASN A 257 -3.35 3.26 1.19
CA ASN A 257 -3.35 2.21 0.17
C ASN A 257 -2.20 2.30 -0.84
N ALA A 258 -1.09 2.97 -0.48
CA ALA A 258 0.05 3.16 -1.36
C ALA A 258 1.04 1.99 -1.26
N LYS A 259 1.67 1.68 -2.39
CA LYS A 259 2.69 0.63 -2.49
C LYS A 259 3.98 1.21 -3.01
N VAL A 260 5.10 0.81 -2.39
CA VAL A 260 6.44 1.19 -2.81
C VAL A 260 7.25 -0.06 -3.14
N MET A 261 7.91 -0.04 -4.28
CA MET A 261 8.89 -1.06 -4.66
C MET A 261 10.12 -0.40 -5.26
N SER A 262 11.27 -0.53 -4.59
CA SER A 262 12.56 0.02 -5.02
C SER A 262 13.60 -1.10 -5.21
N TRP A 263 14.69 -0.82 -5.94
CA TRP A 263 15.63 -1.85 -6.37
C TRP A 263 17.08 -1.37 -6.57
N TYR A 264 17.41 -0.19 -6.11
CA TYR A 264 18.74 0.42 -6.29
C TYR A 264 19.25 0.96 -4.96
N GLY A 265 20.55 1.17 -4.83
CA GLY A 265 21.14 1.72 -3.61
C GLY A 265 20.46 3.02 -3.17
N TRP A 266 20.17 3.14 -1.87
CA TRP A 266 19.35 4.19 -1.27
C TRP A 266 17.92 4.28 -1.83
N GLY A 267 17.38 3.12 -2.17
CA GLY A 267 16.00 2.97 -2.63
C GLY A 267 15.05 2.80 -1.45
N ASP A 268 14.87 3.85 -0.64
CA ASP A 268 13.97 3.85 0.52
C ASP A 268 12.49 3.72 0.10
N GLY A 269 11.64 3.55 1.10
CA GLY A 269 10.18 3.47 0.92
C GLY A 269 9.46 4.79 1.19
N PHE A 270 8.91 4.88 2.39
CA PHE A 270 8.13 6.02 2.88
C PHE A 270 8.99 6.84 3.85
N ASN A 271 9.63 7.87 3.35
CA ASN A 271 10.48 8.73 4.14
C ASN A 271 9.74 9.95 4.65
N ILE A 272 9.98 10.33 5.90
CA ILE A 272 9.43 11.53 6.52
C ILE A 272 10.60 12.36 7.03
N PHE A 273 10.79 13.56 6.47
CA PHE A 273 11.88 14.49 6.83
C PHE A 273 11.30 15.80 7.31
N ALA A 274 11.65 16.25 8.53
CA ALA A 274 11.26 17.56 9.07
C ALA A 274 9.78 17.90 8.81
N SER A 275 8.85 16.97 9.09
CA SER A 275 7.44 17.06 8.72
C SER A 275 6.52 16.76 9.89
N ASN A 276 5.32 17.35 9.90
CA ASN A 276 4.38 17.23 11.00
C ASN A 276 2.99 16.81 10.53
N ASN A 277 2.22 16.21 11.47
CA ASN A 277 0.83 15.80 11.22
C ASN A 277 0.70 14.85 10.03
N ILE A 278 1.46 13.76 10.06
CA ILE A 278 1.50 12.75 8.99
C ILE A 278 0.68 11.55 9.41
N TYR A 279 -0.22 11.12 8.52
CA TYR A 279 -1.01 9.91 8.68
C TYR A 279 -0.80 8.97 7.51
N GLN A 280 -0.36 7.75 7.79
CA GLN A 280 -0.13 6.70 6.79
C GLN A 280 -0.89 5.44 7.20
N GLU A 281 -1.61 4.79 6.26
CA GLU A 281 -2.45 3.64 6.55
C GLU A 281 -2.57 2.70 5.36
N HIS A 282 -2.55 1.39 5.64
CA HIS A 282 -2.68 0.30 4.69
C HIS A 282 -1.64 0.42 3.56
N LEU A 283 -0.38 0.19 3.94
CA LEU A 283 0.77 0.39 3.07
C LEU A 283 1.49 -0.93 2.78
N PHE A 284 2.22 -0.93 1.68
CA PHE A 284 3.21 -1.96 1.36
C PHE A 284 4.53 -1.31 0.95
N ALA A 285 5.64 -1.82 1.46
CA ALA A 285 6.97 -1.47 0.98
C ALA A 285 7.82 -2.72 0.78
N ARG A 286 8.44 -2.82 -0.40
CA ARG A 286 9.59 -3.71 -0.64
C ARG A 286 10.72 -2.86 -1.17
N THR A 287 11.81 -2.75 -0.39
CA THR A 287 12.79 -1.69 -0.58
C THR A 287 14.21 -2.22 -0.60
N SER A 288 15.06 -1.52 -1.33
CA SER A 288 16.52 -1.73 -1.36
C SER A 288 17.27 -0.80 -0.39
N ASP A 289 16.57 -0.22 0.55
CA ASP A 289 17.01 0.54 1.71
C ASP A 289 15.85 0.56 2.72
N ASP A 290 15.77 1.52 3.66
CA ASP A 290 14.76 1.55 4.71
C ASP A 290 13.31 1.59 4.16
N CYS A 291 12.40 0.78 4.71
CA CYS A 291 10.99 0.81 4.29
C CYS A 291 10.26 2.06 4.79
N SER A 292 10.55 2.49 6.00
CA SER A 292 9.94 3.65 6.64
C SER A 292 10.96 4.39 7.48
N THR A 293 11.14 5.69 7.19
CA THR A 293 12.09 6.52 7.94
C THR A 293 11.42 7.75 8.51
N ILE A 294 11.88 8.19 9.69
CA ILE A 294 11.51 9.46 10.30
C ILE A 294 12.80 10.15 10.69
N TYR A 295 13.17 11.20 9.98
CA TYR A 295 14.38 11.97 10.20
C TYR A 295 14.06 13.45 10.46
N CYS A 296 14.86 14.09 11.30
CA CYS A 296 14.84 15.54 11.47
C CYS A 296 15.45 16.25 10.24
N THR A 297 16.31 17.23 10.44
CA THR A 297 17.01 17.91 9.35
C THR A 297 17.79 16.92 8.50
N ARG A 298 17.49 16.91 7.22
CA ARG A 298 18.19 16.14 6.20
C ARG A 298 18.18 16.87 4.87
N LYS A 299 19.34 17.02 4.24
CA LYS A 299 19.48 17.79 2.99
C LYS A 299 18.96 19.23 3.19
N ASN A 300 17.95 19.61 2.45
CA ASN A 300 17.35 20.97 2.50
C ASN A 300 16.09 21.05 3.39
N TYR A 301 15.73 19.95 4.10
CA TYR A 301 14.61 19.93 5.03
C TYR A 301 15.13 20.20 6.43
N HIS A 302 14.55 21.17 7.13
CA HIS A 302 15.02 21.61 8.45
C HIS A 302 13.91 21.54 9.48
N GLY A 303 14.20 20.98 10.65
CA GLY A 303 13.30 20.89 11.79
C GLY A 303 13.04 19.49 12.29
N GLY A 304 12.21 19.36 13.30
CA GLY A 304 11.80 18.09 13.89
C GLY A 304 10.60 17.45 13.19
N CYS A 305 10.18 16.29 13.71
CA CYS A 305 9.00 15.54 13.25
C CYS A 305 8.02 15.35 14.40
N ARG A 306 6.72 15.65 14.18
CA ARG A 306 5.71 15.55 15.26
C ARG A 306 4.37 15.04 14.72
N ASN A 307 3.66 14.27 15.59
CA ASN A 307 2.32 13.74 15.30
C ASN A 307 2.32 12.87 14.05
N ILE A 308 3.03 11.77 14.10
CA ILE A 308 3.15 10.81 13.00
C ILE A 308 2.43 9.52 13.39
N THR A 309 1.49 9.10 12.58
CA THR A 309 0.77 7.83 12.75
C THR A 309 0.91 6.98 11.52
N ILE A 310 1.41 5.76 11.68
CA ILE A 310 1.64 4.78 10.62
C ILE A 310 0.94 3.48 11.02
N LYS A 311 -0.01 3.01 10.21
CA LYS A 311 -0.84 1.84 10.53
C LYS A 311 -0.95 0.85 9.38
N ASP A 312 -1.19 -0.42 9.75
CA ASP A 312 -1.50 -1.49 8.78
C ASP A 312 -0.46 -1.55 7.65
N PHE A 313 0.81 -1.72 8.00
CA PHE A 313 1.90 -1.64 7.04
C PHE A 313 2.63 -2.98 6.89
N VAL A 314 2.72 -3.48 5.67
CA VAL A 314 3.48 -4.67 5.28
C VAL A 314 4.84 -4.23 4.75
N MET A 315 5.91 -4.61 5.44
CA MET A 315 7.28 -4.18 5.17
C MET A 315 8.17 -5.35 4.75
N TRP A 316 8.99 -5.12 3.74
CA TRP A 316 9.99 -6.03 3.24
C TRP A 316 11.26 -5.26 2.91
N ALA A 317 12.25 -5.32 3.77
CA ALA A 317 13.55 -4.70 3.54
C ALA A 317 14.49 -5.72 2.86
N ASP A 318 14.67 -5.63 1.55
CA ASP A 318 15.68 -6.42 0.84
C ASP A 318 17.10 -5.99 1.26
N VAL A 319 17.24 -4.73 1.73
CA VAL A 319 18.44 -4.15 2.35
C VAL A 319 17.98 -3.17 3.43
N ALA A 320 18.82 -2.91 4.43
CA ALA A 320 18.62 -1.99 5.54
C ALA A 320 17.39 -2.32 6.42
N HIS A 321 16.63 -1.34 6.90
CA HIS A 321 15.70 -1.54 7.99
C HIS A 321 14.23 -1.44 7.53
N PRO A 322 13.34 -2.26 8.08
CA PRO A 322 11.91 -1.99 7.99
C PRO A 322 11.53 -0.63 8.58
N ILE A 323 12.08 -0.27 9.74
CA ILE A 323 11.80 1.02 10.41
C ILE A 323 13.13 1.64 10.87
N MET A 324 13.38 2.91 10.47
CA MET A 324 14.49 3.70 10.95
C MET A 324 13.98 5.06 11.48
N ILE A 325 14.26 5.36 12.73
CA ILE A 325 13.90 6.63 13.38
C ILE A 325 15.19 7.31 13.86
N GLY A 326 15.35 8.58 13.55
CA GLY A 326 16.57 9.33 13.86
C GLY A 326 17.60 9.24 12.74
N LEU A 327 18.84 8.82 13.01
CA LEU A 327 20.00 8.70 12.12
C LEU A 327 20.48 10.03 11.50
N HIS A 328 19.58 10.86 10.99
CA HIS A 328 19.90 12.15 10.40
C HIS A 328 19.28 13.30 11.19
N SER A 329 20.16 14.12 11.76
CA SER A 329 19.89 15.38 12.42
C SER A 329 21.16 16.21 12.26
N GLU A 330 21.10 17.28 11.46
CA GLU A 330 22.29 18.08 11.12
C GLU A 330 22.45 19.31 11.99
N THR A 331 21.46 19.64 12.83
CA THR A 331 21.50 20.78 13.73
C THR A 331 21.30 20.34 15.18
N PRO A 332 22.11 20.86 16.11
CA PRO A 332 22.08 20.43 17.52
C PRO A 332 20.89 21.01 18.32
N GLU A 333 20.09 21.90 17.76
CA GLU A 333 19.11 22.65 18.53
C GLU A 333 17.66 22.39 18.05
N ASN A 334 16.81 21.88 18.97
CA ASN A 334 15.35 21.78 18.86
C ASN A 334 14.81 20.86 17.75
N GLU A 335 15.51 19.81 17.40
CA GLU A 335 15.07 18.83 16.44
C GLU A 335 14.56 17.57 17.12
N ASP A 336 13.30 17.60 17.54
CA ASP A 336 12.65 16.49 18.22
C ASP A 336 11.85 15.63 17.25
N ILE A 337 11.87 14.32 17.50
CA ILE A 337 10.89 13.40 16.97
C ILE A 337 9.93 13.04 18.09
N THR A 338 8.69 13.48 18.02
CA THR A 338 7.72 13.32 19.11
C THR A 338 6.35 12.85 18.61
N ASN A 339 5.64 12.10 19.48
CA ASN A 339 4.32 11.58 19.20
C ASN A 339 4.25 10.76 17.90
N VAL A 340 5.03 9.67 17.87
CA VAL A 340 5.09 8.72 16.76
C VAL A 340 4.41 7.42 17.17
N LEU A 341 3.50 6.94 16.33
CA LEU A 341 2.82 5.67 16.50
C LEU A 341 3.00 4.80 15.26
N TYR A 342 3.55 3.62 15.46
CA TYR A 342 3.44 2.48 14.54
C TYR A 342 2.45 1.47 15.12
N ASP A 343 1.43 1.09 14.36
CA ASP A 343 0.35 0.22 14.80
C ASP A 343 0.04 -0.83 13.73
N ASN A 344 -0.01 -2.10 14.11
CA ASN A 344 -0.29 -3.24 13.22
C ASN A 344 0.71 -3.34 12.04
N ILE A 345 1.96 -3.66 12.34
CA ILE A 345 3.06 -3.73 11.38
C ILE A 345 3.47 -5.18 11.14
N ASP A 346 3.46 -5.61 9.89
CA ASP A 346 3.95 -6.91 9.45
C ASP A 346 5.31 -6.76 8.78
N ILE A 347 6.38 -7.23 9.39
CA ILE A 347 7.72 -7.29 8.80
C ILE A 347 7.92 -8.67 8.18
N LEU A 348 7.99 -8.76 6.87
CA LEU A 348 8.15 -10.02 6.15
C LEU A 348 9.61 -10.45 6.06
N GLU A 349 10.50 -9.54 5.69
CA GLU A 349 11.95 -9.77 5.59
C GLU A 349 12.72 -8.56 6.09
N HIS A 350 13.93 -8.85 6.55
CA HIS A 350 14.91 -7.87 6.97
C HIS A 350 16.30 -8.43 6.65
N ALA A 351 17.04 -7.74 5.81
CA ALA A 351 18.36 -8.18 5.35
C ALA A 351 19.43 -7.08 5.47
N GLU A 352 19.63 -6.57 6.70
CA GLU A 352 20.73 -5.63 6.97
C GLU A 352 22.05 -6.33 7.13
N ASN A 353 23.06 -5.87 6.40
CA ASN A 353 24.41 -6.47 6.38
C ASN A 353 25.43 -5.73 7.24
N GLN A 354 25.12 -4.55 7.74
CA GLN A 354 26.02 -3.77 8.59
C GLN A 354 25.99 -4.32 10.02
N ILE A 355 27.18 -4.64 10.57
CA ILE A 355 27.31 -5.36 11.84
C ILE A 355 26.60 -4.68 13.01
N ASP A 356 26.62 -3.36 13.07
CA ASP A 356 26.07 -2.60 14.19
C ASP A 356 24.64 -2.11 13.97
N TYR A 357 23.97 -2.52 12.86
CA TYR A 357 22.66 -2.06 12.44
C TYR A 357 21.65 -3.20 12.19
N GLN A 358 21.77 -4.32 12.85
CA GLN A 358 21.01 -5.54 12.53
C GLN A 358 19.61 -5.63 13.14
N GLY A 359 19.02 -4.55 13.59
CA GLY A 359 17.66 -4.55 14.14
C GLY A 359 16.58 -4.31 13.07
N CYS A 360 15.43 -4.96 13.19
CA CYS A 360 14.25 -4.62 12.35
C CYS A 360 13.77 -3.19 12.60
N ILE A 361 13.99 -2.66 13.79
CA ILE A 361 13.63 -1.29 14.19
C ILE A 361 14.91 -0.63 14.69
N GLY A 362 15.39 0.35 13.94
CA GLY A 362 16.51 1.21 14.32
C GLY A 362 15.99 2.52 14.91
N ILE A 363 16.40 2.82 16.15
CA ILE A 363 16.26 4.17 16.73
C ILE A 363 17.67 4.65 16.95
N ASN A 364 18.15 5.44 16.01
CA ASN A 364 19.52 5.93 16.02
C ASN A 364 19.50 7.44 16.10
N ASN A 365 19.90 8.02 17.28
CA ASN A 365 20.04 9.35 17.33
C ASN A 365 20.89 9.82 18.27
N GLY A 366 21.28 10.88 17.83
CA GLY A 366 21.77 11.90 18.60
C GLY A 366 20.90 12.32 19.75
N ASP A 367 21.29 13.18 20.47
CA ASP A 367 21.12 13.59 21.84
C ASP A 367 19.72 13.90 22.40
N ASN A 368 18.58 13.60 21.91
CA ASN A 368 17.29 13.88 22.58
C ASN A 368 16.09 13.08 22.06
N ILE A 369 16.20 11.77 21.96
CA ILE A 369 15.02 10.95 21.72
C ILE A 369 14.50 10.38 23.04
N LEU A 370 13.28 10.74 23.40
CA LEU A 370 12.50 10.04 24.40
C LEU A 370 11.60 9.02 23.69
N VAL A 371 11.85 7.74 23.94
CA VAL A 371 11.05 6.61 23.44
C VAL A 371 9.97 6.24 24.45
#